data_7f5f6880e68f8235e8006218969fe320
#
_entry.id   7f5f6880e68f8235e8006218969fe320
#
_cell.length_a   1.000
_cell.length_b   1.000
_cell.length_c   1.000
_cell.angle_alpha   90.00
_cell.angle_beta   90.00
_cell.angle_gamma   90.00
#
_symmetry.space_group_name_H-M   'P 1'
#
loop_
_entity.id
_entity.type
_entity.pdbx_description
1 polymer ?
#
loop_
_entity_poly.entity_id
_entity_poly.type
_entity_poly.pdbx_seq_one_letter_code
_entity_poly.pdbx_strand_id
1 'polypeptide(L)'
;MPQAPEVLEAYGQLQRFLGQATMEAVHAAVTEPWKEVLLEISAAADGKTSNTTLRVVPVSGAVIDAPVTRLVALAAQEVWNFRNSGITPDWKSMKLTVTSEGKCTVNFAYAD
;
A
#
# COMPACT_ATOMS: atom_id res chain seq x y z
N MET A 1 13.22 -17.44 11.51
CA MET A 1 14.57 -17.17 11.02
C MET A 1 14.71 -15.70 10.65
N PRO A 2 15.82 -15.07 11.00
CA PRO A 2 16.03 -13.71 10.54
C PRO A 2 16.19 -13.70 9.02
N GLN A 3 15.66 -12.68 8.38
CA GLN A 3 15.76 -12.52 6.95
C GLN A 3 17.11 -11.91 6.59
N ALA A 4 17.61 -12.24 5.40
CA ALA A 4 18.84 -11.64 4.90
C ALA A 4 18.64 -10.14 4.70
N PRO A 5 19.67 -9.30 4.96
CA PRO A 5 19.56 -7.86 4.76
C PRO A 5 19.11 -7.46 3.36
N GLU A 6 19.56 -8.18 2.33
CA GLU A 6 19.17 -7.91 0.93
C GLU A 6 17.66 -8.07 0.72
N VAL A 7 17.06 -9.05 1.40
CA VAL A 7 15.62 -9.30 1.30
C VAL A 7 14.83 -8.16 1.94
N LEU A 8 15.27 -7.73 3.13
CA LEU A 8 14.61 -6.61 3.82
C LEU A 8 14.75 -5.32 3.02
N GLU A 9 15.90 -5.09 2.40
CA GLU A 9 16.13 -3.93 1.56
C GLU A 9 15.22 -3.95 0.33
N ALA A 10 15.11 -5.10 -0.35
CA ALA A 10 14.25 -5.23 -1.52
C ALA A 10 12.78 -4.95 -1.15
N TYR A 11 12.32 -5.46 -0.02
CA TYR A 11 10.95 -5.21 0.44
C TYR A 11 10.73 -3.73 0.75
N GLY A 12 11.71 -3.10 1.41
CA GLY A 12 11.66 -1.66 1.68
C GLY A 12 11.61 -0.82 0.40
N GLN A 13 12.34 -1.22 -0.63
CA GLN A 13 12.31 -0.53 -1.93
C GLN A 13 10.95 -0.68 -2.61
N LEU A 14 10.34 -1.85 -2.55
CA LEU A 14 8.99 -2.08 -3.09
C LEU A 14 7.96 -1.20 -2.38
N GLN A 15 8.06 -1.10 -1.05
CA GLN A 15 7.16 -0.25 -0.27
C GLN A 15 7.34 1.22 -0.63
N ARG A 16 8.57 1.68 -0.84
CA ARG A 16 8.85 3.06 -1.26
C ARG A 16 8.30 3.34 -2.66
N PHE A 17 8.46 2.38 -3.58
CA PHE A 17 7.89 2.51 -4.91
C PHE A 17 6.37 2.62 -4.85
N LEU A 18 5.74 1.78 -4.04
CA LEU A 18 4.30 1.82 -3.84
C LEU A 18 3.87 3.18 -3.26
N GLY A 19 4.60 3.70 -2.28
CA GLY A 19 4.33 5.01 -1.69
C GLY A 19 4.42 6.13 -2.72
N GLN A 20 5.46 6.14 -3.55
CA GLN A 20 5.63 7.15 -4.60
C GLN A 20 4.52 7.07 -5.64
N ALA A 21 4.18 5.87 -6.10
CA ALA A 21 3.11 5.68 -7.07
C ALA A 21 1.77 6.15 -6.50
N THR A 22 1.52 5.86 -5.23
CA THR A 22 0.32 6.28 -4.52
C THR A 22 0.22 7.80 -4.46
N MET A 23 1.31 8.47 -4.10
CA MET A 23 1.32 9.94 -4.01
C MET A 23 1.12 10.60 -5.37
N GLU A 24 1.71 10.05 -6.42
CA GLU A 24 1.47 10.56 -7.77
C GLU A 24 0.00 10.42 -8.17
N ALA A 25 -0.62 9.28 -7.85
CA ALA A 25 -2.03 9.06 -8.14
C ALA A 25 -2.92 10.04 -7.38
N VAL A 26 -2.60 10.29 -6.11
CA VAL A 26 -3.36 11.23 -5.28
C VAL A 26 -3.24 12.65 -5.80
N HIS A 27 -2.03 13.08 -6.15
CA HIS A 27 -1.82 14.44 -6.68
C HIS A 27 -2.55 14.68 -8.00
N ALA A 28 -2.72 13.61 -8.80
CA ALA A 28 -3.46 13.72 -10.06
C ALA A 28 -4.98 13.73 -9.86
N ALA A 29 -5.48 13.07 -8.82
CA ALA A 29 -6.92 12.86 -8.65
C ALA A 29 -7.55 13.82 -7.64
N VAL A 30 -6.81 14.27 -6.63
CA VAL A 30 -7.33 15.07 -5.53
C VAL A 30 -6.62 16.42 -5.51
N THR A 31 -7.38 17.50 -5.71
CA THR A 31 -6.84 18.85 -5.74
C THR A 31 -7.04 19.60 -4.44
N GLU A 32 -7.92 19.12 -3.57
CA GLU A 32 -8.17 19.76 -2.28
C GLU A 32 -7.17 19.31 -1.23
N PRO A 33 -6.95 20.09 -0.15
CA PRO A 33 -6.06 19.70 0.93
C PRO A 33 -6.54 18.40 1.62
N TRP A 34 -5.60 17.52 1.93
CA TRP A 34 -5.91 16.26 2.59
C TRP A 34 -5.02 16.05 3.82
N LYS A 35 -5.49 15.22 4.76
CA LYS A 35 -4.75 14.87 5.99
C LYS A 35 -3.92 13.63 5.82
N GLU A 36 -4.51 12.59 5.23
CA GLU A 36 -3.82 11.32 5.06
C GLU A 36 -4.34 10.57 3.86
N VAL A 37 -3.52 9.66 3.37
CA VAL A 37 -3.82 8.75 2.26
C VAL A 37 -3.74 7.34 2.81
N LEU A 38 -4.73 6.52 2.49
CA LEU A 38 -4.82 5.12 2.93
C LEU A 38 -4.82 4.22 1.71
N LEU A 39 -3.78 3.41 1.58
CA LEU A 39 -3.71 2.37 0.56
C LEU A 39 -3.77 1.03 1.27
N GLU A 40 -4.67 0.16 0.83
CA GLU A 40 -4.78 -1.18 1.41
C GLU A 40 -4.67 -2.24 0.33
N ILE A 41 -3.84 -3.24 0.57
CA ILE A 41 -3.74 -4.45 -0.24
C ILE A 41 -4.24 -5.58 0.63
N SER A 42 -5.29 -6.27 0.23
CA SER A 42 -5.88 -7.36 0.99
C SER A 42 -6.02 -8.62 0.16
N ALA A 43 -5.91 -9.77 0.81
CA ALA A 43 -6.11 -11.05 0.15
C ALA A 43 -7.59 -11.19 -0.27
N ALA A 44 -7.82 -11.63 -1.51
CA ALA A 44 -9.16 -11.93 -1.97
C ALA A 44 -9.66 -13.23 -1.35
N ALA A 45 -10.95 -13.50 -1.51
CA ALA A 45 -11.59 -14.70 -0.94
C ALA A 45 -10.97 -16.01 -1.43
N ASP A 46 -10.39 -16.02 -2.65
CA ASP A 46 -9.74 -17.21 -3.20
C ASP A 46 -8.35 -17.46 -2.62
N GLY A 47 -7.79 -16.51 -1.87
CA GLY A 47 -6.46 -16.62 -1.30
C GLY A 47 -5.32 -16.51 -2.31
N LYS A 48 -5.60 -16.34 -3.59
CA LYS A 48 -4.60 -16.34 -4.66
C LYS A 48 -4.36 -14.95 -5.24
N THR A 49 -5.38 -14.10 -5.19
CA THR A 49 -5.31 -12.74 -5.73
C THR A 49 -5.45 -11.73 -4.61
N SER A 50 -5.16 -10.48 -4.93
CA SER A 50 -5.28 -9.38 -3.97
C SER A 50 -6.20 -8.30 -4.51
N ASN A 51 -6.79 -7.55 -3.58
CA ASN A 51 -7.56 -6.36 -3.87
C ASN A 51 -6.80 -5.15 -3.34
N THR A 52 -6.76 -4.08 -4.14
CA THR A 52 -6.11 -2.83 -3.75
C THR A 52 -7.14 -1.71 -3.74
N THR A 53 -7.17 -0.97 -2.64
CA THR A 53 -8.05 0.21 -2.51
C THR A 53 -7.20 1.42 -2.16
N LEU A 54 -7.61 2.58 -2.64
CA LEU A 54 -6.94 3.85 -2.38
C LEU A 54 -7.98 4.86 -1.91
N ARG A 55 -7.75 5.43 -0.73
CA ARG A 55 -8.65 6.43 -0.13
C ARG A 55 -7.86 7.61 0.34
N VAL A 56 -8.48 8.79 0.24
CA VAL A 56 -7.89 10.03 0.70
C VAL A 56 -8.82 10.63 1.74
N VAL A 57 -8.27 11.02 2.88
CA VAL A 57 -9.00 11.71 3.93
C VAL A 57 -8.73 13.21 3.78
N PRO A 58 -9.69 14.00 3.30
CA PRO A 58 -9.49 15.45 3.16
C PRO A 58 -9.55 16.14 4.50
N VAL A 59 -9.03 17.35 4.55
CA VAL A 59 -9.08 18.18 5.77
C VAL A 59 -10.52 18.51 6.12
N SER A 60 -11.38 18.70 5.12
CA SER A 60 -12.71 19.29 5.29
C SER A 60 -13.87 18.32 5.25
N GLY A 61 -13.66 17.00 5.12
CA GLY A 61 -14.86 16.22 4.93
C GLY A 61 -14.72 14.73 4.82
N ALA A 62 -15.62 14.13 4.05
CA ALA A 62 -15.76 12.69 3.93
C ALA A 62 -14.63 12.08 3.13
N VAL A 63 -14.30 10.83 3.45
CA VAL A 63 -13.27 10.06 2.76
C VAL A 63 -13.61 9.96 1.26
N ILE A 64 -12.59 10.19 0.44
CA ILE A 64 -12.70 10.14 -1.02
C ILE A 64 -12.08 8.82 -1.50
N ASP A 65 -12.84 8.05 -2.28
CA ASP A 65 -12.28 6.90 -2.98
C ASP A 65 -11.53 7.42 -4.21
N ALA A 66 -10.24 7.16 -4.28
CA ALA A 66 -9.42 7.56 -5.40
C ALA A 66 -9.21 6.38 -6.35
N PRO A 67 -9.05 6.63 -7.65
CA PRO A 67 -8.81 5.55 -8.59
C PRO A 67 -7.42 4.94 -8.38
N VAL A 68 -7.34 3.62 -8.44
CA VAL A 68 -6.06 2.91 -8.43
C VAL A 68 -5.49 2.99 -9.85
N THR A 69 -4.43 3.77 -10.02
CA THR A 69 -3.80 3.93 -11.33
C THR A 69 -3.05 2.67 -11.70
N ARG A 70 -2.70 2.56 -12.98
CA ARG A 70 -1.92 1.43 -13.46
C ARG A 70 -0.59 1.28 -12.70
N LEU A 71 0.07 2.40 -12.42
CA LEU A 71 1.35 2.38 -11.71
C LEU A 71 1.17 1.89 -10.27
N VAL A 72 0.11 2.34 -9.59
CA VAL A 72 -0.22 1.85 -8.24
C VAL A 72 -0.53 0.36 -8.28
N ALA A 73 -1.30 -0.08 -9.26
CA ALA A 73 -1.65 -1.49 -9.40
C ALA A 73 -0.41 -2.35 -9.64
N LEU A 74 0.52 -1.90 -10.48
CA LEU A 74 1.78 -2.61 -10.71
C LEU A 74 2.63 -2.69 -9.45
N ALA A 75 2.75 -1.58 -8.72
CA ALA A 75 3.52 -1.55 -7.48
C ALA A 75 2.89 -2.47 -6.42
N ALA A 76 1.57 -2.45 -6.30
CA ALA A 76 0.84 -3.32 -5.37
C ALA A 76 1.02 -4.79 -5.74
N GLN A 77 1.01 -5.12 -7.03
CA GLN A 77 1.22 -6.48 -7.50
C GLN A 77 2.62 -6.98 -7.14
N GLU A 78 3.65 -6.12 -7.24
CA GLU A 78 5.01 -6.49 -6.86
C GLU A 78 5.11 -6.79 -5.36
N VAL A 79 4.46 -6.00 -4.53
CA VAL A 79 4.41 -6.24 -3.08
C VAL A 79 3.69 -7.56 -2.79
N TRP A 80 2.60 -7.82 -3.47
CA TRP A 80 1.85 -9.08 -3.33
C TRP A 80 2.67 -10.29 -3.75
N ASN A 81 3.39 -10.18 -4.86
CA ASN A 81 4.27 -11.25 -5.34
C ASN A 81 5.39 -11.53 -4.35
N PHE A 82 5.94 -10.48 -3.74
CA PHE A 82 6.98 -10.63 -2.73
C PHE A 82 6.46 -11.39 -1.51
N ARG A 83 5.24 -11.06 -1.06
CA ARG A 83 4.57 -11.80 0.02
C ARG A 83 4.45 -13.28 -0.34
N ASN A 84 4.03 -13.57 -1.57
CA ASN A 84 3.78 -14.95 -2.02
C ASN A 84 5.07 -15.74 -2.27
N SER A 85 6.22 -15.09 -2.24
CA SER A 85 7.50 -15.78 -2.41
C SER A 85 7.87 -16.67 -1.22
N GLY A 86 7.17 -16.53 -0.09
CA GLY A 86 7.43 -17.31 1.11
C GLY A 86 8.59 -16.78 1.96
N ILE A 87 9.17 -15.66 1.59
CA ILE A 87 10.29 -15.06 2.33
C ILE A 87 9.80 -14.35 3.58
N THR A 88 8.60 -13.76 3.52
CA THR A 88 7.99 -13.08 4.65
C THR A 88 6.77 -13.86 5.13
N PRO A 89 6.30 -13.66 6.39
CA PRO A 89 5.05 -14.25 6.82
C PRO A 89 3.88 -13.81 5.93
N ASP A 90 2.91 -14.69 5.75
CA ASP A 90 1.72 -14.42 4.93
C ASP A 90 0.77 -13.50 5.67
N TRP A 91 0.81 -12.22 5.34
CA TRP A 91 -0.15 -11.27 5.89
C TRP A 91 -1.45 -11.33 5.08
N LYS A 92 -2.56 -11.03 5.75
CA LYS A 92 -3.89 -10.98 5.14
C LYS A 92 -4.16 -9.63 4.49
N SER A 93 -3.65 -8.58 5.10
CA SER A 93 -3.74 -7.23 4.53
C SER A 93 -2.52 -6.42 4.90
N MET A 94 -2.21 -5.47 4.05
CA MET A 94 -1.17 -4.47 4.27
C MET A 94 -1.81 -3.11 4.10
N LYS A 95 -1.64 -2.24 5.08
CA LYS A 95 -2.18 -0.88 5.04
C LYS A 95 -1.02 0.11 5.05
N LEU A 96 -0.94 0.90 3.99
CA LEU A 96 0.02 1.98 3.87
C LEU A 96 -0.70 3.29 4.15
N THR A 97 -0.22 4.03 5.14
CA THR A 97 -0.78 5.33 5.51
C THR A 97 0.28 6.40 5.28
N VAL A 98 -0.06 7.44 4.53
CA VAL A 98 0.82 8.59 4.31
C VAL A 98 0.11 9.83 4.82
N THR A 99 0.75 10.57 5.73
CA THR A 99 0.18 11.82 6.24
C THR A 99 0.62 13.00 5.40
N SER A 100 -0.11 14.10 5.51
CA SER A 100 0.24 15.34 4.80
C SER A 100 1.59 15.91 5.24
N GLU A 101 2.08 15.49 6.39
CA GLU A 101 3.40 15.86 6.91
C GLU A 101 4.53 15.02 6.33
N GLY A 102 4.20 14.01 5.52
CA GLY A 102 5.18 13.14 4.90
C GLY A 102 5.51 11.88 5.69
N LYS A 103 4.79 11.61 6.78
CA LYS A 103 4.98 10.35 7.51
C LYS A 103 4.34 9.20 6.78
N CYS A 104 5.10 8.13 6.61
CA CYS A 104 4.63 6.90 5.97
C CYS A 104 4.68 5.77 6.98
N THR A 105 3.56 5.09 7.18
CA THR A 105 3.44 3.97 8.11
C THR A 105 2.88 2.77 7.37
N VAL A 106 3.46 1.60 7.61
CA VAL A 106 2.99 0.35 7.03
C VAL A 106 2.58 -0.59 8.16
N ASN A 107 1.36 -1.09 8.10
CA ASN A 107 0.84 -2.04 9.07
C ASN A 107 0.37 -3.30 8.34
N PHE A 108 0.67 -4.46 8.94
CA PHE A 108 0.26 -5.75 8.42
C PHE A 108 -0.73 -6.41 9.36
N ALA A 109 -1.77 -7.02 8.80
CA ALA A 109 -2.70 -7.86 9.55
C ALA A 109 -2.53 -9.30 9.10
N TYR A 110 -2.48 -10.21 10.05
CA TYR A 110 -2.28 -11.63 9.80
C TYR A 110 -3.56 -12.41 10.09
N ALA A 111 -3.66 -13.60 9.51
CA ALA A 111 -4.78 -14.47 9.78
C ALA A 111 -4.72 -14.98 11.23
N ASP A 112 -5.88 -15.09 11.84
CA ASP A 112 -6.01 -15.67 13.19
C ASP A 112 -5.71 -17.16 13.19
#